data_73963fde1073e4985ec95f4fea10140d
#
_entry.id   73963fde1073e4985ec95f4fea10140d
#
_cell.length_a   1.000
_cell.length_b   1.000
_cell.length_c   1.000
_cell.angle_alpha   90.00
_cell.angle_beta   90.00
_cell.angle_gamma   90.00
#
_symmetry.space_group_name_H-M   'P 1'
#
loop_
_entity.id
_entity.type
_entity.pdbx_description
1 polymer ?
#
loop_
_entity_poly.entity_id
_entity_poly.type
_entity_poly.pdbx_seq_one_letter_code
_entity_poly.pdbx_strand_id
1 'polypeptide(L)' 'MASIHDLDRLIHKGARTNDGSDLGNVIAITGEYITIQGKKIYKIPINFIDLYNGSEVFLNIPTNELNNYKIY' A
#
# COMPACT_ATOMS: atom_id res chain seq x y z
N MET A 1 13.23 4.05 12.65
CA MET A 1 13.44 3.38 11.35
C MET A 1 12.68 2.08 11.32
N ALA A 2 11.85 1.92 10.30
CA ALA A 2 11.12 0.68 10.16
C ALA A 2 12.05 -0.42 9.69
N SER A 3 12.06 -1.54 10.40
CA SER A 3 12.78 -2.70 9.94
C SER A 3 11.87 -3.47 8.99
N ILE A 4 12.48 -4.39 8.24
CA ILE A 4 11.72 -5.20 7.31
C ILE A 4 10.68 -6.07 8.02
N HIS A 5 10.94 -6.38 9.29
CA HIS A 5 10.00 -7.17 10.09
C HIS A 5 8.70 -6.43 10.38
N ASP A 6 8.77 -5.10 10.39
CA ASP A 6 7.59 -4.30 10.69
C ASP A 6 6.60 -4.30 9.54
N LEU A 7 7.01 -4.67 8.34
CA LEU A 7 6.13 -4.68 7.18
C LEU A 7 5.01 -5.70 7.33
N ASP A 8 5.25 -6.78 8.07
CA ASP A 8 4.22 -7.78 8.29
C ASP A 8 3.01 -7.21 9.01
N ARG A 9 3.18 -6.13 9.74
CA ARG A 9 2.10 -5.48 10.45
C ARG A 9 1.15 -4.75 9.51
N LEU A 10 1.58 -4.52 8.28
CA LEU A 10 0.75 -3.83 7.30
C LEU A 10 -0.32 -4.74 6.70
N ILE A 11 -0.15 -6.05 6.80
CA ILE A 11 -1.11 -6.99 6.24
C ILE A 11 -2.44 -6.82 6.95
N HIS A 12 -3.51 -6.75 6.16
CA HIS A 12 -4.90 -6.50 6.59
C HIS A 12 -5.17 -5.06 6.97
N LYS A 13 -4.20 -4.16 6.84
CA LYS A 13 -4.43 -2.74 7.10
C LYS A 13 -4.93 -2.05 5.85
N GLY A 14 -5.72 -1.01 6.04
CA GLY A 14 -6.19 -0.20 4.92
C GLY A 14 -5.06 0.58 4.30
N ALA A 15 -5.16 0.85 3.00
CA ALA A 15 -4.19 1.64 2.28
C ALA A 15 -4.86 2.84 1.62
N ARG A 16 -4.20 3.98 1.64
CA ARG A 16 -4.69 5.21 1.05
C ARG A 16 -3.61 5.88 0.21
N THR A 17 -4.04 6.59 -0.81
CA THR A 17 -3.16 7.43 -1.61
C THR A 17 -2.81 8.69 -0.84
N ASN A 18 -1.89 9.49 -1.37
CA ASN A 18 -1.51 10.73 -0.72
C ASN A 18 -2.60 11.79 -0.81
N ASP A 19 -3.57 11.62 -1.68
CA ASP A 19 -4.74 12.51 -1.76
C ASP A 19 -5.94 11.96 -0.98
N GLY A 20 -5.73 10.90 -0.21
CA GLY A 20 -6.75 10.39 0.71
C GLY A 20 -7.70 9.35 0.16
N SER A 21 -7.51 8.92 -1.08
CA SER A 21 -8.38 7.90 -1.67
C SER A 21 -8.11 6.52 -1.07
N ASP A 22 -9.18 5.79 -0.79
CA ASP A 22 -9.11 4.46 -0.22
C ASP A 22 -8.80 3.45 -1.32
N LEU A 23 -7.74 2.68 -1.15
CA LEU A 23 -7.33 1.67 -2.13
C LEU A 23 -7.82 0.27 -1.80
N GLY A 24 -8.16 0.03 -0.55
CA GLY A 24 -8.48 -1.31 -0.08
C GLY A 24 -7.53 -1.73 1.03
N ASN A 25 -7.25 -3.01 1.12
CA ASN A 25 -6.43 -3.55 2.21
C ASN A 25 -5.17 -4.21 1.67
N VAL A 26 -4.12 -4.13 2.45
CA VAL A 26 -2.88 -4.86 2.14
C VAL A 26 -3.14 -6.34 2.37
N ILE A 27 -2.91 -7.16 1.37
CA ILE A 27 -3.15 -8.61 1.47
C ILE A 27 -1.86 -9.43 1.46
N ALA A 28 -0.78 -8.84 0.99
CA ALA A 28 0.49 -9.56 0.94
C ALA A 28 1.64 -8.58 0.83
N ILE A 29 2.81 -9.03 1.27
CA ILE A 29 4.06 -8.31 1.08
C ILE A 29 5.03 -9.31 0.49
N THR A 30 5.55 -9.02 -0.68
CA THR A 30 6.41 -9.93 -1.41
C THR A 30 7.62 -9.18 -1.94
N GLY A 31 8.81 -9.53 -1.47
CA GLY A 31 10.01 -8.86 -1.90
C GLY A 31 9.96 -7.38 -1.61
N GLU A 32 9.99 -6.56 -2.65
CA GLU A 32 10.00 -5.11 -2.51
C GLU A 32 8.66 -4.48 -2.82
N TYR A 33 7.58 -5.29 -2.82
CA TYR A 33 6.25 -4.82 -3.19
C TYR A 33 5.23 -5.16 -2.13
N ILE A 34 4.20 -4.31 -2.02
CA ILE A 34 3.00 -4.64 -1.28
C ILE A 34 1.87 -4.84 -2.28
N THR A 35 0.99 -5.78 -1.97
CA THR A 35 -0.19 -6.05 -2.79
C THR A 35 -1.41 -5.56 -2.04
N ILE A 36 -2.20 -4.72 -2.69
CA ILE A 36 -3.37 -4.10 -2.10
C ILE A 36 -4.59 -4.52 -2.90
N GLN A 37 -5.60 -5.01 -2.21
CA GLN A 37 -6.84 -5.43 -2.84
C GLN A 37 -8.00 -4.56 -2.38
N GLY A 38 -8.66 -3.94 -3.33
CA GLY A 38 -9.92 -3.25 -3.16
C GLY A 38 -10.81 -3.67 -4.31
N LYS A 39 -11.37 -2.70 -5.04
CA LYS A 39 -12.09 -2.99 -6.28
C LYS A 39 -11.15 -3.52 -7.35
N LYS A 40 -9.89 -3.15 -7.25
CA LYS A 40 -8.83 -3.59 -8.15
C LYS A 40 -7.68 -4.09 -7.29
N ILE A 41 -6.72 -4.74 -7.93
CA ILE A 41 -5.53 -5.20 -7.23
C ILE A 41 -4.34 -4.41 -7.72
N TYR A 42 -3.57 -3.87 -6.77
CA TYR A 42 -2.39 -3.08 -7.06
C TYR A 42 -1.15 -3.74 -6.46
N LYS A 43 -0.05 -3.68 -7.19
CA LYS A 43 1.23 -4.13 -6.70
C LYS A 43 2.15 -2.92 -6.69
N ILE A 44 2.45 -2.42 -5.51
CA ILE A 44 3.11 -1.14 -5.34
C ILE A 44 4.43 -1.32 -4.62
N PRO A 45 5.52 -0.73 -5.14
CA PRO A 45 6.81 -0.81 -4.46
C PRO A 45 6.72 -0.26 -3.04
N ILE A 46 7.37 -0.91 -2.10
CA ILE A 46 7.35 -0.48 -0.69
C ILE A 46 7.98 0.89 -0.50
N ASN A 47 8.79 1.35 -1.46
CA ASN A 47 9.39 2.69 -1.39
C ASN A 47 8.33 3.79 -1.35
N PHE A 48 7.13 3.51 -1.81
CA PHE A 48 6.06 4.50 -1.82
C PHE A 48 5.31 4.58 -0.50
N ILE A 49 5.63 3.73 0.46
CA ILE A 49 5.01 3.84 1.78
C ILE A 49 5.57 5.09 2.45
N ASP A 50 4.67 6.03 2.74
CA ASP A 50 5.02 7.30 3.33
C ASP A 50 4.85 7.28 4.84
N LEU A 51 3.72 6.73 5.29
CA LEU A 51 3.37 6.75 6.69
C LEU A 51 2.50 5.54 7.04
N TYR A 52 2.73 4.99 8.22
CA TYR A 52 1.87 3.96 8.78
C TYR A 52 1.54 4.37 10.22
N ASN A 53 0.25 4.56 10.50
CA ASN A 53 -0.17 5.07 11.80
C ASN A 53 -0.76 3.98 12.71
N GLY A 54 -0.57 2.72 12.36
CA GLY A 54 -1.11 1.60 13.13
C GLY A 54 -2.46 1.09 12.63
N SER A 55 -3.18 1.91 11.87
CA SER A 55 -4.49 1.53 11.32
C SER A 55 -4.47 1.53 9.81
N GLU A 56 -3.75 2.46 9.22
CA GLU A 56 -3.74 2.65 7.77
C GLU A 56 -2.34 2.94 7.27
N VAL A 57 -2.11 2.53 6.02
CA VAL A 57 -0.87 2.80 5.31
C VAL A 57 -1.14 3.92 4.32
N PHE A 58 -0.31 4.95 4.35
CA PHE A 58 -0.42 6.07 3.41
C PHE A 58 0.71 5.98 2.40
N LEU A 59 0.33 5.99 1.14
CA LEU A 59 1.29 5.85 0.04
C LEU A 59 1.55 7.20 -0.60
N ASN A 60 2.79 7.43 -1.01
CA ASN A 60 3.15 8.67 -1.67
C ASN A 60 2.87 8.57 -3.17
N ILE A 61 1.61 8.25 -3.51
CA ILE A 61 1.16 8.12 -4.89
C ILE A 61 -0.20 8.79 -4.99
N PRO A 62 -0.39 9.70 -5.95
CA PRO A 62 -1.71 10.26 -6.20
C PRO A 62 -2.59 9.26 -6.94
N THR A 63 -3.90 9.42 -6.80
CA THR A 63 -4.86 8.50 -7.41
C THR A 63 -4.65 8.35 -8.91
N ASN A 64 -4.29 9.42 -9.60
CA ASN A 64 -4.16 9.39 -11.06
C ASN A 64 -2.94 8.58 -11.55
N GLU A 65 -2.05 8.18 -10.65
CA GLU A 65 -0.90 7.36 -11.03
C GLU A 65 -1.10 5.89 -10.70
N LEU A 66 -2.21 5.54 -10.07
CA LEU A 66 -2.45 4.16 -9.63
C LEU A 66 -2.52 3.16 -10.77
N ASN A 67 -2.95 3.60 -11.94
CA ASN A 67 -3.05 2.69 -13.08
C ASN A 67 -1.71 2.08 -13.47
N ASN A 68 -0.61 2.74 -13.12
CA ASN A 68 0.72 2.21 -13.42
C ASN A 68 1.04 0.97 -12.59
N TYR A 69 0.31 0.75 -11.52
CA TYR A 69 0.58 -0.33 -10.56
C TYR A 69 -0.56 -1.35 -10.47
N LYS A 70 -1.60 -1.14 -11.24
CA LYS A 70 -2.74 -2.04 -11.26
C LYS A 70 -2.40 -3.32 -11.98
N ILE A 71 -2.74 -4.48 -11.38
CA ILE A 71 -2.57 -5.77 -12.04
C ILE A 71 -3.89 -6.43 -12.36
N TYR A 72 -4.99 -5.97 -11.77
CA TYR A 72 -6.35 -6.40 -12.12
C TYR A 72 -7.34 -5.27 -12.04
#